data_5349e8137a64e0598e125174c6289087
#
_entry.id   5349e8137a64e0598e125174c6289087
#
_cell.length_a   1.000
_cell.length_b   1.000
_cell.length_c   1.000
_cell.angle_alpha   90.00
_cell.angle_beta   90.00
_cell.angle_gamma   90.00
#
_symmetry.space_group_name_H-M   'P 1'
#
loop_
_entity.id
_entity.type
_entity.pdbx_description
1 polymer ?
#
loop_
_entity_poly.entity_id
_entity_poly.type
_entity_poly.pdbx_seq_one_letter_code
_entity_poly.pdbx_strand_id
1 'polypeptide(L)'
;MKNKQESINPLNGKTYIIPDSHNDTKIIDEFITKNKKPVVVVQGLGFVGAVMSLVCANAINGDYAVIGVDLPRKDTFWKIKSINDGLFPIIASDPKIERFYNIAKEQGNLLATFDPYAYTKADVIIVDINLDVAKQSDFNGELNDFDVDLTAFKKAMKVIGENCKENVLILIETTVPPGTSKKVAYPIIKDCLTSRGLSADKFKLGHSYERVMPGPKYIDSIQNFYRVYSGVDTKSADATEIFLKTIISTKEYPLTRLGNTNATEMAKVLENSYRAMNIAFAVEWSRFAEESGVNLYEVIDAIRMRPTHKNLMYPGIGVGGYCLTKDPLLASWSKQNLFESDKALGQSIKGVQINDKMPLYAYQFLKNEMNDLSEKKILLLGVSYRSDVGDTRYTPVEPFYNYLIKDGAHIELHDPYVRFWEEIGVKVDENIDKIFESELNIVVITTSHKEYKESEYLIKLLLNQKHLLIVDTVGVLSNSEISKLNKKHKVRVIGRGDIN
;
A
#
# COMPACT_ATOMS: atom_id res chain seq x y z
N MET A 1 1.11 -28.48 -28.83
CA MET A 1 2.14 -27.81 -28.04
C MET A 1 1.42 -27.02 -26.99
N LYS A 2 1.62 -27.26 -25.68
CA LYS A 2 1.03 -26.38 -24.63
C LYS A 2 1.63 -24.98 -24.83
N ASN A 3 0.79 -23.96 -24.99
CA ASN A 3 1.26 -22.57 -25.01
C ASN A 3 2.03 -22.32 -23.71
N LYS A 4 3.33 -22.15 -23.79
CA LYS A 4 4.16 -21.79 -22.64
C LYS A 4 3.68 -20.42 -22.14
N GLN A 5 3.40 -20.32 -20.85
CA GLN A 5 3.02 -19.05 -20.26
C GLN A 5 4.25 -18.11 -20.22
N GLU A 6 4.01 -16.85 -20.53
CA GLU A 6 5.05 -15.81 -20.55
C GLU A 6 4.80 -14.78 -19.46
N SER A 7 5.89 -14.24 -18.90
CA SER A 7 5.92 -13.13 -17.96
C SER A 7 6.76 -12.00 -18.55
N ILE A 8 6.19 -10.82 -18.66
CA ILE A 8 6.82 -9.65 -19.28
C ILE A 8 7.29 -8.71 -18.18
N ASN A 9 8.56 -8.30 -18.24
CA ASN A 9 9.10 -7.28 -17.35
C ASN A 9 8.64 -5.88 -17.82
N PRO A 10 7.80 -5.18 -17.06
CA PRO A 10 7.29 -3.87 -17.46
C PRO A 10 8.36 -2.78 -17.48
N LEU A 11 9.52 -3.00 -16.85
CA LEU A 11 10.59 -2.00 -16.74
C LEU A 11 11.44 -1.92 -18.02
N ASN A 12 11.55 -3.04 -18.76
CA ASN A 12 12.43 -3.12 -19.96
C ASN A 12 11.83 -3.90 -21.13
N GLY A 13 10.59 -4.39 -21.00
CA GLY A 13 9.89 -5.16 -22.03
C GLY A 13 10.42 -6.59 -22.24
N LYS A 14 11.40 -7.06 -21.43
CA LYS A 14 11.97 -8.41 -21.59
C LYS A 14 10.95 -9.47 -21.21
N THR A 15 10.78 -10.46 -22.10
CA THR A 15 9.86 -11.59 -21.89
C THR A 15 10.62 -12.80 -21.35
N TYR A 16 10.02 -13.46 -20.37
CA TYR A 16 10.54 -14.67 -19.75
C TYR A 16 9.51 -15.80 -19.87
N ILE A 17 9.97 -16.99 -20.23
CA ILE A 17 9.13 -18.18 -20.28
C ILE A 17 9.03 -18.76 -18.87
N ILE A 18 7.79 -18.95 -18.39
CA ILE A 18 7.53 -19.56 -17.08
C ILE A 18 7.77 -21.08 -17.21
N PRO A 19 8.67 -21.68 -16.41
CA PRO A 19 8.95 -23.11 -16.46
C PRO A 19 7.80 -23.94 -15.86
N ASP A 20 7.62 -25.14 -16.40
CA ASP A 20 6.56 -26.08 -15.96
C ASP A 20 6.90 -26.79 -14.63
N SER A 21 8.15 -26.77 -14.18
CA SER A 21 8.61 -27.49 -12.97
C SER A 21 9.66 -26.70 -12.18
N HIS A 22 9.73 -26.97 -10.88
CA HIS A 22 10.80 -26.50 -10.00
C HIS A 22 12.10 -27.23 -10.33
N ASN A 23 13.20 -26.50 -10.54
CA ASN A 23 14.51 -27.06 -10.88
C ASN A 23 15.69 -26.19 -10.43
N ASP A 24 15.49 -25.30 -9.47
CA ASP A 24 16.52 -24.38 -8.99
C ASP A 24 17.39 -24.98 -7.85
N THR A 25 17.17 -26.25 -7.48
CA THR A 25 17.88 -26.93 -6.38
C THR A 25 19.40 -26.74 -6.47
N LYS A 26 19.99 -26.96 -7.65
CA LYS A 26 21.44 -26.82 -7.86
C LYS A 26 21.92 -25.40 -7.66
N ILE A 27 21.19 -24.41 -8.19
CA ILE A 27 21.54 -22.99 -8.07
C ILE A 27 21.46 -22.56 -6.60
N ILE A 28 20.45 -23.04 -5.86
CA ILE A 28 20.29 -22.76 -4.43
C ILE A 28 21.46 -23.36 -3.64
N ASP A 29 21.82 -24.63 -3.90
CA ASP A 29 22.93 -25.29 -3.19
C ASP A 29 24.28 -24.61 -3.47
N GLU A 30 24.55 -24.23 -4.73
CA GLU A 30 25.74 -23.46 -5.11
C GLU A 30 25.79 -22.09 -4.39
N PHE A 31 24.65 -21.38 -4.34
CA PHE A 31 24.52 -20.10 -3.64
C PHE A 31 24.81 -20.22 -2.14
N ILE A 32 24.26 -21.23 -1.48
CA ILE A 32 24.48 -21.48 -0.05
C ILE A 32 25.94 -21.88 0.21
N THR A 33 26.50 -22.77 -0.60
CA THR A 33 27.89 -23.22 -0.47
C THR A 33 28.90 -22.08 -0.63
N LYS A 34 28.62 -21.16 -1.55
CA LYS A 34 29.43 -19.96 -1.78
C LYS A 34 29.38 -18.98 -0.59
N ASN A 35 28.20 -18.73 -0.06
CA ASN A 35 28.01 -17.70 0.97
C ASN A 35 28.40 -18.15 2.38
N LYS A 36 28.09 -19.39 2.76
CA LYS A 36 28.38 -19.96 4.10
C LYS A 36 27.86 -19.11 5.27
N LYS A 37 26.70 -18.45 5.09
CA LYS A 37 26.06 -17.54 6.02
C LYS A 37 24.71 -18.12 6.48
N PRO A 38 24.14 -17.67 7.61
CA PRO A 38 22.75 -17.95 7.93
C PRO A 38 21.82 -17.49 6.79
N VAL A 39 20.77 -18.28 6.55
CA VAL A 39 19.90 -18.10 5.39
C VAL A 39 18.59 -17.44 5.80
N VAL A 40 18.29 -16.30 5.19
CA VAL A 40 16.99 -15.65 5.27
C VAL A 40 16.24 -15.91 3.96
N VAL A 41 15.04 -16.46 4.06
CA VAL A 41 14.12 -16.60 2.92
C VAL A 41 13.00 -15.57 3.08
N VAL A 42 12.75 -14.77 2.05
CA VAL A 42 11.64 -13.80 2.01
C VAL A 42 10.59 -14.31 1.04
N GLN A 43 9.43 -14.69 1.57
CA GLN A 43 8.28 -15.15 0.80
C GLN A 43 7.43 -13.97 0.35
N GLY A 44 7.32 -13.79 -0.96
CA GLY A 44 6.64 -12.67 -1.62
C GLY A 44 7.62 -11.56 -2.02
N LEU A 45 7.74 -11.29 -3.33
CA LEU A 45 8.60 -10.23 -3.90
C LEU A 45 7.76 -9.04 -4.39
N GLY A 46 6.76 -8.68 -3.59
CA GLY A 46 5.98 -7.47 -3.75
C GLY A 46 6.73 -6.22 -3.27
N PHE A 47 5.99 -5.12 -3.08
CA PHE A 47 6.57 -3.85 -2.61
C PHE A 47 7.30 -4.00 -1.26
N VAL A 48 6.77 -4.77 -0.33
CA VAL A 48 7.39 -4.98 0.98
C VAL A 48 8.53 -6.00 0.88
N GLY A 49 8.25 -7.23 0.47
CA GLY A 49 9.21 -8.33 0.56
C GLY A 49 10.43 -8.19 -0.36
N ALA A 50 10.28 -7.57 -1.55
CA ALA A 50 11.45 -7.28 -2.38
C ALA A 50 12.42 -6.31 -1.67
N VAL A 51 11.90 -5.25 -1.05
CA VAL A 51 12.74 -4.28 -0.32
C VAL A 51 13.23 -4.88 1.00
N MET A 52 12.44 -5.70 1.69
CA MET A 52 12.86 -6.46 2.86
C MET A 52 14.04 -7.40 2.53
N SER A 53 14.05 -8.05 1.36
CA SER A 53 15.18 -8.87 0.94
C SER A 53 16.47 -8.06 0.79
N LEU A 54 16.40 -6.80 0.31
CA LEU A 54 17.56 -5.89 0.30
C LEU A 54 18.01 -5.50 1.69
N VAL A 55 17.07 -5.22 2.58
CA VAL A 55 17.38 -4.86 3.97
C VAL A 55 18.07 -6.03 4.68
N CYS A 56 17.61 -7.27 4.48
CA CYS A 56 18.26 -8.46 5.02
C CYS A 56 19.65 -8.72 4.40
N ALA A 57 19.80 -8.51 3.08
CA ALA A 57 21.09 -8.68 2.41
C ALA A 57 22.13 -7.61 2.83
N ASN A 58 21.66 -6.47 3.34
CA ASN A 58 22.46 -5.37 3.88
C ASN A 58 22.19 -5.16 5.38
N ALA A 59 22.06 -6.23 6.13
CA ALA A 59 21.74 -6.18 7.56
C ALA A 59 22.78 -5.34 8.34
N ILE A 60 22.32 -4.55 9.32
CA ILE A 60 23.17 -3.61 10.07
C ILE A 60 24.12 -4.37 11.01
N ASN A 61 23.60 -5.37 11.70
CA ASN A 61 24.30 -6.13 12.73
C ASN A 61 24.24 -7.65 12.45
N GLY A 62 24.14 -8.04 11.18
CA GLY A 62 24.07 -9.41 10.75
C GLY A 62 24.72 -9.59 9.38
N ASP A 63 24.91 -10.82 8.97
CA ASP A 63 25.44 -11.16 7.66
C ASP A 63 24.68 -12.40 7.15
N TYR A 64 23.91 -12.23 6.08
CA TYR A 64 22.96 -13.23 5.60
C TYR A 64 23.16 -13.58 4.13
N ALA A 65 22.88 -14.83 3.78
CA ALA A 65 22.52 -15.23 2.44
C ALA A 65 21.00 -15.12 2.31
N VAL A 66 20.51 -14.30 1.38
CA VAL A 66 19.09 -13.99 1.24
C VAL A 66 18.52 -14.61 -0.02
N ILE A 67 17.40 -15.32 0.11
CA ILE A 67 16.68 -15.90 -1.02
C ILE A 67 15.25 -15.34 -1.05
N GLY A 68 14.94 -14.55 -2.06
CA GLY A 68 13.58 -14.11 -2.33
C GLY A 68 12.79 -15.23 -3.05
N VAL A 69 11.59 -15.54 -2.55
CA VAL A 69 10.72 -16.57 -3.16
C VAL A 69 9.41 -15.94 -3.57
N ASP A 70 9.01 -16.15 -4.84
CA ASP A 70 7.69 -15.73 -5.32
C ASP A 70 7.09 -16.81 -6.24
N LEU A 71 5.84 -16.64 -6.64
CA LEU A 71 5.12 -17.60 -7.48
C LEU A 71 5.53 -17.46 -8.96
N PRO A 72 5.59 -18.57 -9.74
CA PRO A 72 5.87 -18.53 -11.16
C PRO A 72 4.61 -18.17 -11.98
N ARG A 73 4.07 -16.95 -11.78
CA ARG A 73 2.90 -16.42 -12.49
C ARG A 73 3.30 -15.34 -13.48
N LYS A 74 2.38 -14.97 -14.37
CA LYS A 74 2.60 -13.92 -15.38
C LYS A 74 3.01 -12.57 -14.78
N ASP A 75 2.43 -12.24 -13.64
CA ASP A 75 2.63 -10.96 -12.93
C ASP A 75 3.82 -10.95 -11.96
N THR A 76 4.40 -12.11 -11.64
CA THR A 76 5.44 -12.21 -10.62
C THR A 76 6.76 -12.82 -11.09
N PHE A 77 6.73 -13.76 -12.05
CA PHE A 77 7.94 -14.48 -12.47
C PHE A 77 9.04 -13.57 -13.04
N TRP A 78 8.67 -12.49 -13.73
CA TRP A 78 9.62 -11.49 -14.21
C TRP A 78 10.44 -10.85 -13.08
N LYS A 79 9.87 -10.71 -11.88
CA LYS A 79 10.56 -10.13 -10.72
C LYS A 79 11.71 -11.01 -10.26
N ILE A 80 11.46 -12.33 -10.18
CA ILE A 80 12.47 -13.34 -9.86
C ILE A 80 13.64 -13.24 -10.84
N LYS A 81 13.31 -13.23 -12.14
CA LYS A 81 14.32 -13.15 -13.20
C LYS A 81 15.05 -11.83 -13.20
N SER A 82 14.34 -10.73 -12.98
CA SER A 82 14.89 -9.38 -12.94
C SER A 82 15.96 -9.23 -11.85
N ILE A 83 15.67 -9.71 -10.63
CA ILE A 83 16.64 -9.70 -9.52
C ILE A 83 17.91 -10.46 -9.90
N ASN A 84 17.78 -11.65 -10.49
CA ASN A 84 18.92 -12.47 -10.85
C ASN A 84 19.69 -11.93 -12.09
N ASP A 85 18.99 -11.20 -12.98
CA ASP A 85 19.58 -10.58 -14.18
C ASP A 85 20.23 -9.23 -13.90
N GLY A 86 20.18 -8.72 -12.68
CA GLY A 86 20.87 -7.49 -12.29
C GLY A 86 20.01 -6.22 -12.35
N LEU A 87 18.68 -6.34 -12.37
CA LEU A 87 17.73 -5.24 -12.34
C LEU A 87 16.72 -5.42 -11.20
N PHE A 88 16.69 -4.50 -10.24
CA PHE A 88 15.76 -4.59 -9.13
C PHE A 88 14.32 -4.28 -9.58
N PRO A 89 13.30 -5.07 -9.16
CA PRO A 89 11.94 -4.98 -9.71
C PRO A 89 11.11 -3.81 -9.17
N ILE A 90 11.58 -3.08 -8.16
CA ILE A 90 10.86 -1.96 -7.57
C ILE A 90 11.51 -0.64 -7.98
N ILE A 91 10.73 0.21 -8.65
CA ILE A 91 11.13 1.60 -8.90
C ILE A 91 10.61 2.45 -7.75
N ALA A 92 11.50 3.20 -7.12
CA ALA A 92 11.14 4.16 -6.09
C ALA A 92 12.11 5.34 -6.10
N SER A 93 11.68 6.46 -5.54
CA SER A 93 12.50 7.68 -5.43
C SER A 93 13.59 7.61 -4.36
N ASP A 94 13.69 6.50 -3.60
CA ASP A 94 14.76 6.29 -2.61
C ASP A 94 16.05 5.79 -3.28
N PRO A 95 17.13 6.60 -3.33
CA PRO A 95 18.40 6.19 -3.95
C PRO A 95 19.09 5.04 -3.19
N LYS A 96 18.68 4.76 -1.95
CA LYS A 96 19.23 3.63 -1.18
C LYS A 96 18.81 2.28 -1.76
N ILE A 97 17.71 2.19 -2.49
CA ILE A 97 17.27 0.93 -3.11
C ILE A 97 18.31 0.45 -4.12
N GLU A 98 18.67 1.30 -5.06
CA GLU A 98 19.69 0.97 -6.06
C GLU A 98 21.05 0.67 -5.39
N ARG A 99 21.45 1.50 -4.43
CA ARG A 99 22.68 1.30 -3.68
C ARG A 99 22.71 -0.05 -2.96
N PHE A 100 21.66 -0.41 -2.24
CA PHE A 100 21.58 -1.67 -1.47
C PHE A 100 21.55 -2.88 -2.42
N TYR A 101 20.89 -2.75 -3.55
CA TYR A 101 20.88 -3.80 -4.55
C TYR A 101 22.27 -4.02 -5.16
N ASN A 102 23.00 -2.95 -5.50
CA ASN A 102 24.36 -3.04 -6.03
C ASN A 102 25.30 -3.69 -5.03
N ILE A 103 25.23 -3.31 -3.74
CA ILE A 103 26.02 -3.95 -2.68
C ILE A 103 25.71 -5.45 -2.57
N ALA A 104 24.41 -5.83 -2.55
CA ALA A 104 24.01 -7.24 -2.48
C ALA A 104 24.48 -8.04 -3.71
N LYS A 105 24.46 -7.41 -4.89
CA LYS A 105 24.96 -8.02 -6.14
C LYS A 105 26.48 -8.22 -6.10
N GLU A 106 27.26 -7.24 -5.65
CA GLU A 106 28.72 -7.33 -5.49
C GLU A 106 29.11 -8.42 -4.47
N GLN A 107 28.38 -8.49 -3.35
CA GLN A 107 28.57 -9.53 -2.35
C GLN A 107 28.11 -10.91 -2.83
N GLY A 108 27.21 -10.97 -3.81
CA GLY A 108 26.61 -12.20 -4.31
C GLY A 108 25.76 -12.91 -3.24
N ASN A 109 25.13 -12.16 -2.33
CA ASN A 109 24.37 -12.69 -1.20
C ASN A 109 22.84 -12.54 -1.34
N LEU A 110 22.34 -12.18 -2.52
CA LEU A 110 20.92 -12.13 -2.86
C LEU A 110 20.65 -13.02 -4.09
N LEU A 111 19.68 -13.92 -3.96
CA LEU A 111 19.16 -14.81 -5.00
C LEU A 111 17.64 -14.71 -5.01
N ALA A 112 17.00 -14.88 -6.16
CA ALA A 112 15.55 -15.03 -6.25
C ALA A 112 15.17 -16.35 -6.96
N THR A 113 14.11 -17.02 -6.48
CA THR A 113 13.63 -18.29 -7.01
C THR A 113 12.11 -18.44 -6.84
N PHE A 114 11.54 -19.44 -7.51
CA PHE A 114 10.17 -19.92 -7.26
C PHE A 114 10.17 -21.34 -6.68
N ASP A 115 11.36 -21.92 -6.41
CA ASP A 115 11.51 -23.30 -5.94
C ASP A 115 11.38 -23.36 -4.41
N PRO A 116 10.37 -24.10 -3.86
CA PRO A 116 10.19 -24.26 -2.41
C PRO A 116 11.37 -24.96 -1.73
N TYR A 117 12.30 -25.55 -2.46
CA TYR A 117 13.54 -26.07 -1.91
C TYR A 117 14.33 -25.02 -1.10
N ALA A 118 14.16 -23.73 -1.41
CA ALA A 118 14.76 -22.64 -0.66
C ALA A 118 14.41 -22.71 0.86
N TYR A 119 13.19 -23.11 1.22
CA TYR A 119 12.78 -23.21 2.62
C TYR A 119 13.53 -24.30 3.40
N THR A 120 14.05 -25.35 2.72
CA THR A 120 14.85 -26.38 3.37
C THR A 120 16.18 -25.84 3.89
N LYS A 121 16.64 -24.70 3.38
CA LYS A 121 17.89 -24.02 3.76
C LYS A 121 17.68 -22.92 4.80
N ALA A 122 16.47 -22.42 4.96
CA ALA A 122 16.15 -21.24 5.76
C ALA A 122 16.42 -21.43 7.26
N ASP A 123 17.08 -20.44 7.86
CA ASP A 123 17.15 -20.25 9.32
C ASP A 123 16.06 -19.28 9.77
N VAL A 124 15.71 -18.31 8.91
CA VAL A 124 14.59 -17.39 9.08
C VAL A 124 13.76 -17.36 7.79
N ILE A 125 12.44 -17.40 7.92
CA ILE A 125 11.50 -17.19 6.82
C ILE A 125 10.64 -15.96 7.16
N ILE A 126 10.73 -14.93 6.33
CA ILE A 126 9.86 -13.75 6.40
C ILE A 126 8.70 -13.94 5.43
N VAL A 127 7.49 -13.65 5.88
CA VAL A 127 6.27 -13.84 5.09
C VAL A 127 5.65 -12.50 4.77
N ASP A 128 5.73 -12.11 3.49
CA ASP A 128 5.21 -10.86 2.92
C ASP A 128 4.25 -11.15 1.76
N ILE A 129 3.12 -11.75 2.07
CA ILE A 129 2.10 -12.15 1.09
C ILE A 129 0.94 -11.14 1.11
N ASN A 130 0.48 -10.73 -0.06
CA ASN A 130 -0.70 -9.90 -0.15
C ASN A 130 -1.93 -10.63 0.40
N LEU A 131 -2.68 -9.92 1.25
CA LEU A 131 -3.97 -10.36 1.76
C LEU A 131 -5.02 -9.29 1.47
N ASP A 132 -6.02 -9.63 0.70
CA ASP A 132 -7.04 -8.69 0.26
C ASP A 132 -8.38 -8.93 0.94
N VAL A 133 -9.27 -7.92 0.84
CA VAL A 133 -10.66 -7.98 1.30
C VAL A 133 -11.57 -7.83 0.08
N ALA A 134 -12.37 -8.85 -0.18
CA ALA A 134 -13.39 -8.78 -1.20
C ALA A 134 -14.57 -7.94 -0.67
N LYS A 135 -14.78 -6.76 -1.26
CA LYS A 135 -15.89 -5.86 -0.94
C LYS A 135 -17.02 -6.05 -1.94
N GLN A 136 -18.24 -6.09 -1.43
CA GLN A 136 -19.45 -6.03 -2.23
C GLN A 136 -20.13 -4.68 -1.95
N SER A 137 -19.95 -3.73 -2.86
CA SER A 137 -20.56 -2.41 -2.77
C SER A 137 -21.58 -2.22 -3.89
N ASP A 138 -22.63 -1.45 -3.62
CA ASP A 138 -23.55 -1.01 -4.65
C ASP A 138 -22.95 0.12 -5.50
N PHE A 139 -23.71 0.59 -6.49
CA PHE A 139 -23.29 1.69 -7.37
C PHE A 139 -23.06 3.00 -6.61
N ASN A 140 -23.69 3.19 -5.47
CA ASN A 140 -23.55 4.39 -4.64
C ASN A 140 -22.37 4.27 -3.63
N GLY A 141 -21.57 3.20 -3.71
CA GLY A 141 -20.46 2.96 -2.80
C GLY A 141 -20.90 2.50 -1.40
N GLU A 142 -22.17 2.06 -1.22
CA GLU A 142 -22.59 1.44 0.03
C GLU A 142 -21.99 0.05 0.13
N LEU A 143 -21.22 -0.20 1.19
CA LEU A 143 -20.64 -1.50 1.48
C LEU A 143 -21.72 -2.42 2.06
N ASN A 144 -22.20 -3.38 1.26
CA ASN A 144 -23.23 -4.32 1.65
C ASN A 144 -22.66 -5.53 2.40
N ASP A 145 -21.51 -6.03 1.93
CA ASP A 145 -20.82 -7.18 2.52
C ASP A 145 -19.32 -7.15 2.21
N PHE A 146 -18.53 -7.91 2.97
CA PHE A 146 -17.12 -8.11 2.73
C PHE A 146 -16.64 -9.44 3.30
N ASP A 147 -15.65 -10.04 2.67
CA ASP A 147 -15.01 -11.27 3.13
C ASP A 147 -13.50 -11.24 2.96
N VAL A 148 -12.80 -12.08 3.72
CA VAL A 148 -11.34 -12.21 3.71
C VAL A 148 -10.95 -13.62 3.28
N ASP A 149 -10.38 -13.74 2.09
CA ASP A 149 -9.89 -15.02 1.59
C ASP A 149 -8.47 -15.31 2.10
N LEU A 150 -8.37 -16.23 3.04
CA LEU A 150 -7.08 -16.74 3.57
C LEU A 150 -6.49 -17.90 2.74
N THR A 151 -7.10 -18.28 1.61
CA THR A 151 -6.68 -19.49 0.84
C THR A 151 -5.23 -19.39 0.38
N ALA A 152 -4.83 -18.27 -0.20
CA ALA A 152 -3.44 -18.07 -0.65
C ALA A 152 -2.46 -18.09 0.53
N PHE A 153 -2.80 -17.44 1.64
CA PHE A 153 -2.00 -17.44 2.86
C PHE A 153 -1.86 -18.86 3.45
N LYS A 154 -2.95 -19.60 3.59
CA LYS A 154 -2.94 -20.99 4.07
C LYS A 154 -2.09 -21.90 3.19
N LYS A 155 -2.20 -21.73 1.86
CA LYS A 155 -1.38 -22.48 0.88
C LYS A 155 0.10 -22.19 1.05
N ALA A 156 0.49 -20.92 1.24
CA ALA A 156 1.88 -20.56 1.47
C ALA A 156 2.39 -21.12 2.80
N MET A 157 1.61 -21.06 3.88
CA MET A 157 1.97 -21.67 5.18
C MET A 157 2.17 -23.19 5.03
N LYS A 158 1.32 -23.86 4.25
CA LYS A 158 1.45 -25.28 3.96
C LYS A 158 2.75 -25.59 3.22
N VAL A 159 3.06 -24.87 2.13
CA VAL A 159 4.30 -25.04 1.36
C VAL A 159 5.54 -24.80 2.25
N ILE A 160 5.52 -23.77 3.11
CA ILE A 160 6.59 -23.52 4.05
C ILE A 160 6.71 -24.70 5.03
N GLY A 161 5.64 -25.16 5.65
CA GLY A 161 5.63 -26.25 6.62
C GLY A 161 6.07 -27.59 6.03
N GLU A 162 5.74 -27.87 4.77
CA GLU A 162 6.15 -29.05 4.03
C GLU A 162 7.66 -29.08 3.71
N ASN A 163 8.34 -27.91 3.74
CA ASN A 163 9.73 -27.81 3.31
C ASN A 163 10.69 -27.29 4.38
N CYS A 164 10.26 -26.48 5.34
CA CYS A 164 11.14 -25.82 6.29
C CYS A 164 11.85 -26.79 7.26
N LYS A 165 12.94 -26.29 7.90
CA LYS A 165 13.63 -26.96 9.01
C LYS A 165 12.76 -26.97 10.28
N GLU A 166 12.95 -27.95 11.17
CA GLU A 166 12.23 -28.04 12.43
C GLU A 166 12.53 -26.89 13.43
N ASN A 167 13.68 -26.23 13.30
CA ASN A 167 14.14 -25.18 14.20
C ASN A 167 14.08 -23.77 13.60
N VAL A 168 13.41 -23.59 12.46
CA VAL A 168 13.29 -22.33 11.74
C VAL A 168 12.55 -21.26 12.56
N LEU A 169 12.91 -20.00 12.36
CA LEU A 169 12.06 -18.85 12.72
C LEU A 169 11.20 -18.48 11.52
N ILE A 170 9.89 -18.51 11.69
CA ILE A 170 8.93 -17.97 10.71
C ILE A 170 8.42 -16.63 11.27
N LEU A 171 8.64 -15.55 10.53
CA LEU A 171 8.22 -14.20 10.90
C LEU A 171 7.14 -13.74 9.92
N ILE A 172 5.92 -13.58 10.40
CA ILE A 172 4.82 -13.03 9.62
C ILE A 172 4.91 -11.50 9.69
N GLU A 173 5.15 -10.84 8.55
CA GLU A 173 5.13 -9.38 8.42
C GLU A 173 3.88 -8.87 7.70
N THR A 174 3.24 -9.71 6.90
CA THR A 174 1.95 -9.44 6.25
C THR A 174 0.94 -8.89 7.25
N THR A 175 0.23 -7.83 6.86
CA THR A 175 -0.96 -7.39 7.61
C THR A 175 -2.05 -8.46 7.51
N VAL A 176 -2.34 -9.10 8.62
CA VAL A 176 -3.32 -10.20 8.71
C VAL A 176 -4.43 -9.87 9.72
N PRO A 177 -5.61 -10.49 9.59
CA PRO A 177 -6.64 -10.41 10.64
C PRO A 177 -6.08 -10.88 12.00
N PRO A 178 -6.35 -10.15 13.10
CA PRO A 178 -5.93 -10.59 14.44
C PRO A 178 -6.32 -12.05 14.73
N GLY A 179 -5.37 -12.83 15.26
CA GLY A 179 -5.55 -14.27 15.51
C GLY A 179 -5.00 -15.18 14.39
N THR A 180 -4.64 -14.65 13.23
CA THR A 180 -4.18 -15.45 12.08
C THR A 180 -2.91 -16.22 12.38
N SER A 181 -1.89 -15.61 13.00
CA SER A 181 -0.65 -16.32 13.33
C SER A 181 -0.90 -17.53 14.23
N LYS A 182 -1.66 -17.34 15.31
CA LYS A 182 -1.88 -18.40 16.31
C LYS A 182 -2.92 -19.43 15.87
N LYS A 183 -4.03 -19.00 15.25
CA LYS A 183 -5.18 -19.86 14.94
C LYS A 183 -5.13 -20.48 13.53
N VAL A 184 -4.33 -19.90 12.62
CA VAL A 184 -4.25 -20.36 11.22
C VAL A 184 -2.82 -20.82 10.88
N ALA A 185 -1.82 -19.95 10.97
CA ALA A 185 -0.46 -20.28 10.54
C ALA A 185 0.19 -21.37 11.44
N TYR A 186 0.14 -21.20 12.75
CA TYR A 186 0.78 -22.10 13.69
C TYR A 186 0.29 -23.56 13.55
N PRO A 187 -1.03 -23.85 13.52
CA PRO A 187 -1.50 -25.22 13.33
C PRO A 187 -1.05 -25.83 12.01
N ILE A 188 -1.12 -25.09 10.91
CA ILE A 188 -0.71 -25.59 9.58
C ILE A 188 0.76 -26.01 9.60
N ILE A 189 1.65 -25.16 10.11
CA ILE A 189 3.10 -25.48 10.18
C ILE A 189 3.34 -26.68 11.10
N LYS A 190 2.68 -26.69 12.27
CA LYS A 190 2.77 -27.79 13.24
C LYS A 190 2.37 -29.12 12.61
N ASP A 191 1.24 -29.17 11.93
CA ASP A 191 0.72 -30.38 11.29
C ASP A 191 1.67 -30.88 10.17
N CYS A 192 2.20 -29.96 9.35
CA CYS A 192 3.17 -30.30 8.32
C CYS A 192 4.46 -30.88 8.90
N LEU A 193 5.04 -30.28 9.93
CA LEU A 193 6.25 -30.79 10.59
C LEU A 193 5.99 -32.16 11.22
N THR A 194 4.88 -32.34 11.93
CA THR A 194 4.50 -33.62 12.52
C THR A 194 4.32 -34.71 11.47
N SER A 195 3.67 -34.40 10.34
CA SER A 195 3.47 -35.35 9.22
C SER A 195 4.79 -35.77 8.57
N ARG A 196 5.84 -34.96 8.69
CA ARG A 196 7.22 -35.26 8.23
C ARG A 196 8.06 -35.97 9.28
N GLY A 197 7.50 -36.30 10.46
CA GLY A 197 8.23 -36.92 11.60
C GLY A 197 9.20 -35.97 12.31
N LEU A 198 9.03 -34.64 12.14
CA LEU A 198 9.85 -33.60 12.75
C LEU A 198 9.21 -33.10 14.05
N SER A 199 10.05 -32.56 14.97
CA SER A 199 9.56 -31.98 16.23
C SER A 199 8.92 -30.61 15.96
N ALA A 200 7.63 -30.52 16.22
CA ALA A 200 6.90 -29.27 16.11
C ALA A 200 7.10 -28.31 17.31
N ASP A 201 7.88 -28.70 18.34
CA ASP A 201 8.16 -27.83 19.48
C ASP A 201 9.42 -26.97 19.30
N LYS A 202 10.13 -27.17 18.20
CA LYS A 202 11.39 -26.47 17.91
C LYS A 202 11.24 -25.25 17.02
N PHE A 203 10.23 -25.23 16.12
CA PHE A 203 10.02 -24.05 15.27
C PHE A 203 9.51 -22.88 16.09
N LYS A 204 9.79 -21.68 15.59
CA LYS A 204 9.40 -20.44 16.22
C LYS A 204 8.53 -19.67 15.25
N LEU A 205 7.43 -19.09 15.74
CA LEU A 205 6.53 -18.27 14.94
C LEU A 205 6.37 -16.91 15.60
N GLY A 206 6.85 -15.86 14.93
CA GLY A 206 6.70 -14.47 15.34
C GLY A 206 5.77 -13.69 14.41
N HIS A 207 5.30 -12.57 14.91
CA HIS A 207 4.63 -11.55 14.12
C HIS A 207 5.24 -10.18 14.41
N SER A 208 5.57 -9.44 13.33
CA SER A 208 6.07 -8.06 13.41
C SER A 208 5.75 -7.34 12.12
N TYR A 209 4.67 -6.60 12.11
CA TYR A 209 4.31 -5.83 10.93
C TYR A 209 5.33 -4.71 10.63
N GLU A 210 5.52 -4.48 9.35
CA GLU A 210 6.32 -3.37 8.84
C GLU A 210 5.50 -2.05 8.79
N ARG A 211 6.19 -0.93 8.66
CA ARG A 211 5.61 0.40 8.43
C ARG A 211 6.15 1.02 7.15
N VAL A 212 6.26 0.20 6.12
CA VAL A 212 6.81 0.56 4.82
C VAL A 212 6.01 1.71 4.21
N MET A 213 6.74 2.72 3.79
CA MET A 213 6.21 3.85 3.03
C MET A 213 6.99 3.98 1.73
N PRO A 214 6.44 3.53 0.59
CA PRO A 214 7.04 3.79 -0.72
C PRO A 214 7.27 5.29 -0.91
N GLY A 215 8.47 5.65 -1.37
CA GLY A 215 8.87 7.04 -1.54
C GLY A 215 10.35 7.27 -1.21
N PRO A 216 10.78 8.52 -0.97
CA PRO A 216 12.20 8.88 -0.85
C PRO A 216 12.92 8.34 0.40
N LYS A 217 12.20 7.73 1.34
CA LYS A 217 12.75 7.12 2.57
C LYS A 217 12.30 5.66 2.74
N TYR A 218 12.23 4.91 1.65
CA TYR A 218 11.69 3.57 1.65
C TYR A 218 12.50 2.60 2.52
N ILE A 219 13.81 2.53 2.32
CA ILE A 219 14.70 1.71 3.16
C ILE A 219 14.66 2.16 4.62
N ASP A 220 14.66 3.48 4.88
CA ASP A 220 14.60 4.03 6.23
C ASP A 220 13.29 3.66 6.94
N SER A 221 12.19 3.55 6.23
CA SER A 221 10.90 3.13 6.81
C SER A 221 10.91 1.69 7.35
N ILE A 222 11.91 0.88 6.96
CA ILE A 222 12.14 -0.47 7.48
C ILE A 222 13.24 -0.48 8.53
N GLN A 223 14.42 0.07 8.21
CA GLN A 223 15.61 0.00 9.06
C GLN A 223 15.62 1.01 10.21
N ASN A 224 15.06 2.20 9.97
CA ASN A 224 15.13 3.35 10.86
C ASN A 224 13.74 3.75 11.35
N PHE A 225 12.98 2.79 11.85
CA PHE A 225 11.64 3.04 12.35
C PHE A 225 11.28 2.12 13.53
N TYR A 226 10.41 2.61 14.42
CA TYR A 226 9.90 1.85 15.56
C TYR A 226 9.15 0.60 15.10
N ARG A 227 9.50 -0.54 15.69
CA ARG A 227 8.92 -1.84 15.33
C ARG A 227 8.25 -2.48 16.55
N VAL A 228 7.08 -3.06 16.32
CA VAL A 228 6.34 -3.83 17.33
C VAL A 228 6.44 -5.30 16.95
N TYR A 229 6.68 -6.18 17.92
CA TYR A 229 6.84 -7.61 17.67
C TYR A 229 6.29 -8.47 18.80
N SER A 230 6.04 -9.73 18.50
CA SER A 230 5.64 -10.77 19.45
C SER A 230 5.93 -12.17 18.91
N GLY A 231 5.66 -13.17 19.69
CA GLY A 231 5.67 -14.59 19.28
C GLY A 231 4.45 -15.33 19.78
N VAL A 232 4.21 -16.52 19.23
CA VAL A 232 3.17 -17.43 19.74
C VAL A 232 3.49 -17.93 21.14
N ASP A 233 4.76 -17.93 21.51
CA ASP A 233 5.33 -18.20 22.83
C ASP A 233 6.56 -17.32 23.09
N THR A 234 7.15 -17.45 24.29
CA THR A 234 8.33 -16.69 24.72
C THR A 234 9.54 -16.96 23.83
N LYS A 235 9.81 -18.22 23.45
CA LYS A 235 10.94 -18.60 22.60
C LYS A 235 10.83 -17.98 21.21
N SER A 236 9.61 -17.95 20.66
CA SER A 236 9.31 -17.32 19.37
C SER A 236 9.53 -15.81 19.44
N ALA A 237 9.07 -15.15 20.50
CA ALA A 237 9.26 -13.72 20.70
C ALA A 237 10.75 -13.36 20.85
N ASP A 238 11.52 -14.13 21.63
CA ASP A 238 12.96 -13.93 21.83
C ASP A 238 13.74 -14.09 20.50
N ALA A 239 13.42 -15.12 19.72
CA ALA A 239 14.04 -15.34 18.42
C ALA A 239 13.71 -14.21 17.44
N THR A 240 12.46 -13.73 17.46
CA THR A 240 12.03 -12.58 16.64
C THR A 240 12.80 -11.32 17.02
N GLU A 241 12.97 -11.05 18.31
CA GLU A 241 13.74 -9.90 18.79
C GLU A 241 15.20 -9.95 18.33
N ILE A 242 15.84 -11.12 18.52
CA ILE A 242 17.23 -11.32 18.08
C ILE A 242 17.38 -11.04 16.60
N PHE A 243 16.50 -11.57 15.77
CA PHE A 243 16.53 -11.33 14.32
C PHE A 243 16.29 -9.85 13.98
N LEU A 244 15.25 -9.21 14.52
CA LEU A 244 14.93 -7.82 14.21
C LEU A 244 16.07 -6.85 14.59
N LYS A 245 16.80 -7.12 15.67
CA LYS A 245 17.98 -6.34 16.07
C LYS A 245 19.14 -6.39 15.06
N THR A 246 19.14 -7.35 14.15
CA THR A 246 20.15 -7.42 13.08
C THR A 246 19.85 -6.52 11.91
N ILE A 247 18.59 -6.20 11.67
CA ILE A 247 18.13 -5.44 10.50
C ILE A 247 17.61 -4.04 10.83
N ILE A 248 17.34 -3.72 12.09
CA ILE A 248 16.79 -2.44 12.55
C ILE A 248 17.83 -1.70 13.42
N SER A 249 17.91 -0.38 13.25
CA SER A 249 18.73 0.54 14.07
C SER A 249 18.14 0.71 15.46
N THR A 250 18.21 -0.32 16.31
CA THR A 250 17.50 -0.38 17.58
C THR A 250 18.00 0.55 18.68
N LYS A 251 19.17 1.18 18.52
CA LYS A 251 19.66 2.25 19.41
C LYS A 251 18.76 3.48 19.34
N GLU A 252 18.35 3.85 18.14
CA GLU A 252 17.53 5.03 17.87
C GLU A 252 16.04 4.69 17.81
N TYR A 253 15.72 3.47 17.37
CA TYR A 253 14.36 2.97 17.18
C TYR A 253 14.15 1.68 17.98
N PRO A 254 14.00 1.74 19.32
CA PRO A 254 13.85 0.57 20.16
C PRO A 254 12.61 -0.26 19.77
N LEU A 255 12.80 -1.58 19.84
CA LEU A 255 11.72 -2.53 19.58
C LEU A 255 10.73 -2.55 20.76
N THR A 256 9.44 -2.71 20.45
CA THR A 256 8.39 -2.87 21.46
C THR A 256 7.82 -4.29 21.41
N ARG A 257 8.04 -5.08 22.46
CA ARG A 257 7.46 -6.41 22.60
C ARG A 257 6.05 -6.34 23.13
N LEU A 258 5.09 -6.98 22.46
CA LEU A 258 3.74 -7.21 22.98
C LEU A 258 3.57 -8.63 23.48
N GLY A 259 2.52 -8.85 24.28
CA GLY A 259 2.32 -10.09 25.01
C GLY A 259 2.05 -11.34 24.14
N ASN A 260 1.52 -11.17 22.92
CA ASN A 260 1.22 -12.27 22.01
C ASN A 260 0.98 -11.76 20.57
N THR A 261 0.86 -12.69 19.61
CA THR A 261 0.66 -12.34 18.19
C THR A 261 -0.67 -11.65 17.91
N ASN A 262 -1.74 -11.97 18.65
CA ASN A 262 -3.01 -11.26 18.50
C ASN A 262 -2.86 -9.76 18.79
N ALA A 263 -2.02 -9.40 19.77
CA ALA A 263 -1.79 -8.01 20.14
C ALA A 263 -1.03 -7.26 19.05
N THR A 264 -0.01 -7.85 18.43
CA THR A 264 0.74 -7.20 17.34
C THR A 264 -0.06 -7.13 16.04
N GLU A 265 -0.83 -8.15 15.71
CA GLU A 265 -1.76 -8.14 14.57
C GLU A 265 -2.85 -7.07 14.77
N MET A 266 -3.43 -7.00 15.99
CA MET A 266 -4.41 -5.97 16.34
C MET A 266 -3.80 -4.56 16.27
N ALA A 267 -2.57 -4.37 16.73
CA ALA A 267 -1.91 -3.06 16.70
C ALA A 267 -1.82 -2.50 15.27
N LYS A 268 -1.48 -3.34 14.28
CA LYS A 268 -1.44 -2.93 12.87
C LYS A 268 -2.80 -2.48 12.35
N VAL A 269 -3.82 -3.30 12.51
CA VAL A 269 -5.16 -2.99 11.97
C VAL A 269 -5.84 -1.86 12.76
N LEU A 270 -5.56 -1.73 14.06
CA LEU A 270 -6.06 -0.63 14.90
C LEU A 270 -5.46 0.71 14.44
N GLU A 271 -4.14 0.78 14.19
CA GLU A 271 -3.46 1.97 13.70
C GLU A 271 -4.08 2.48 12.38
N ASN A 272 -4.31 1.58 11.44
CA ASN A 272 -4.92 1.90 10.16
C ASN A 272 -6.42 2.22 10.28
N SER A 273 -7.16 1.53 11.16
CA SER A 273 -8.56 1.83 11.44
C SER A 273 -8.72 3.23 12.06
N TYR A 274 -7.87 3.58 13.03
CA TYR A 274 -7.87 4.90 13.64
C TYR A 274 -7.65 5.99 12.58
N ARG A 275 -6.68 5.79 11.68
CA ARG A 275 -6.39 6.76 10.61
C ARG A 275 -7.55 6.88 9.61
N ALA A 276 -8.14 5.77 9.18
CA ALA A 276 -9.30 5.75 8.27
C ALA A 276 -10.51 6.47 8.89
N MET A 277 -10.78 6.22 10.18
CA MET A 277 -11.86 6.89 10.92
C MET A 277 -11.59 8.38 11.12
N ASN A 278 -10.36 8.77 11.38
CA ASN A 278 -10.00 10.19 11.55
C ASN A 278 -10.24 10.98 10.26
N ILE A 279 -9.93 10.37 9.10
CA ILE A 279 -10.24 10.96 7.79
C ILE A 279 -11.77 11.02 7.59
N ALA A 280 -12.48 9.91 7.84
CA ALA A 280 -13.93 9.85 7.70
C ALA A 280 -14.65 10.88 8.58
N PHE A 281 -14.13 11.12 9.79
CA PHE A 281 -14.62 12.17 10.68
C PHE A 281 -14.47 13.57 10.06
N ALA A 282 -13.29 13.90 9.54
CA ALA A 282 -13.07 15.18 8.87
C ALA A 282 -13.95 15.35 7.61
N VAL A 283 -14.17 14.27 6.86
CA VAL A 283 -15.05 14.24 5.70
C VAL A 283 -16.51 14.52 6.07
N GLU A 284 -17.01 13.93 7.15
CA GLU A 284 -18.39 14.20 7.63
C GLU A 284 -18.56 15.67 8.00
N TRP A 285 -17.58 16.25 8.71
CA TRP A 285 -17.59 17.66 9.10
C TRP A 285 -17.40 18.62 7.93
N SER A 286 -16.79 18.18 6.81
CA SER A 286 -16.66 19.06 5.63
C SER A 286 -18.00 19.43 5.02
N ARG A 287 -18.96 18.52 5.03
CA ARG A 287 -20.32 18.76 4.52
C ARG A 287 -21.06 19.80 5.38
N PHE A 288 -20.94 19.66 6.69
CA PHE A 288 -21.54 20.63 7.60
C PHE A 288 -20.85 22.01 7.51
N ALA A 289 -19.55 22.06 7.33
CA ALA A 289 -18.83 23.31 7.11
C ALA A 289 -19.28 24.03 5.82
N GLU A 290 -19.50 23.29 4.75
CA GLU A 290 -20.04 23.83 3.48
C GLU A 290 -21.44 24.41 3.66
N GLU A 291 -22.34 23.70 4.36
CA GLU A 291 -23.70 24.15 4.65
C GLU A 291 -23.74 25.37 5.58
N SER A 292 -22.79 25.48 6.50
CA SER A 292 -22.75 26.51 7.52
C SER A 292 -21.92 27.76 7.18
N GLY A 293 -21.31 27.77 5.98
CA GLY A 293 -20.45 28.89 5.53
C GLY A 293 -19.10 28.96 6.25
N VAL A 294 -18.53 27.82 6.66
CA VAL A 294 -17.32 27.75 7.47
C VAL A 294 -16.14 27.22 6.64
N ASN A 295 -14.94 27.74 6.93
CA ASN A 295 -13.68 27.17 6.44
C ASN A 295 -13.21 26.07 7.40
N LEU A 296 -13.42 24.80 7.05
CA LEU A 296 -13.04 23.68 7.89
C LEU A 296 -11.52 23.55 8.06
N TYR A 297 -10.73 23.96 7.08
CA TYR A 297 -9.26 23.89 7.17
C TYR A 297 -8.73 24.79 8.29
N GLU A 298 -9.22 26.03 8.39
CA GLU A 298 -8.86 26.94 9.51
C GLU A 298 -9.31 26.39 10.87
N VAL A 299 -10.50 25.79 10.93
CA VAL A 299 -11.00 25.15 12.16
C VAL A 299 -10.09 23.98 12.57
N ILE A 300 -9.72 23.11 11.61
CA ILE A 300 -8.81 22.00 11.87
C ILE A 300 -7.43 22.51 12.31
N ASP A 301 -6.89 23.54 11.66
CA ASP A 301 -5.59 24.12 12.03
C ASP A 301 -5.60 24.68 13.45
N ALA A 302 -6.66 25.41 13.81
CA ALA A 302 -6.84 25.90 15.17
C ALA A 302 -6.91 24.78 16.21
N ILE A 303 -7.63 23.68 15.91
CA ILE A 303 -7.74 22.52 16.80
C ILE A 303 -6.39 21.80 16.92
N ARG A 304 -5.61 21.68 15.82
CA ARG A 304 -4.29 21.03 15.78
C ARG A 304 -3.22 21.75 16.60
N MET A 305 -3.44 23.02 16.98
CA MET A 305 -2.57 23.72 17.94
C MET A 305 -2.52 23.01 19.30
N ARG A 306 -3.59 22.29 19.67
CA ARG A 306 -3.59 21.48 20.88
C ARG A 306 -2.79 20.19 20.66
N PRO A 307 -1.75 19.89 21.48
CA PRO A 307 -0.88 18.74 21.25
C PRO A 307 -1.60 17.39 21.10
N THR A 308 -2.70 17.18 21.81
CA THR A 308 -3.49 15.94 21.77
C THR A 308 -4.34 15.79 20.48
N HIS A 309 -4.43 16.82 19.64
CA HIS A 309 -5.24 16.83 18.41
C HIS A 309 -4.40 17.10 17.14
N LYS A 310 -3.07 17.08 17.25
CA LYS A 310 -2.16 17.37 16.13
C LYS A 310 -2.39 16.51 14.89
N ASN A 311 -2.93 15.32 15.04
CA ASN A 311 -3.14 14.34 13.97
C ASN A 311 -4.58 14.29 13.45
N LEU A 312 -5.43 15.29 13.78
CA LEU A 312 -6.70 15.45 13.09
C LEU A 312 -6.45 15.64 11.59
N MET A 313 -7.16 14.87 10.75
CA MET A 313 -6.94 14.84 9.30
C MET A 313 -7.79 15.93 8.61
N TYR A 314 -7.40 16.27 7.37
CA TYR A 314 -8.20 17.12 6.50
C TYR A 314 -9.18 16.29 5.66
N PRO A 315 -10.29 16.88 5.19
CA PRO A 315 -11.16 16.24 4.20
C PRO A 315 -10.46 16.10 2.84
N GLY A 316 -11.04 15.30 1.95
CA GLY A 316 -10.54 15.09 0.60
C GLY A 316 -11.51 14.29 -0.25
N ILE A 317 -11.12 14.01 -1.50
CA ILE A 317 -11.95 13.25 -2.45
C ILE A 317 -12.20 11.79 -2.02
N GLY A 318 -11.45 11.29 -1.05
CA GLY A 318 -11.56 9.92 -0.54
C GLY A 318 -10.23 9.39 -0.05
N VAL A 319 -10.24 8.13 0.36
CA VAL A 319 -9.06 7.41 0.82
C VAL A 319 -8.69 6.37 -0.20
N GLY A 320 -7.46 6.40 -0.65
CA GLY A 320 -6.90 5.40 -1.55
C GLY A 320 -5.76 4.60 -0.92
N GLY A 321 -5.15 3.79 -1.75
CA GLY A 321 -4.08 2.87 -1.36
C GLY A 321 -4.59 1.60 -0.70
N TYR A 322 -3.68 0.65 -0.56
CA TYR A 322 -4.02 -0.72 -0.19
C TYR A 322 -4.45 -0.89 1.28
N CYS A 323 -3.89 -0.09 2.20
CA CYS A 323 -4.04 -0.37 3.63
C CYS A 323 -5.35 0.18 4.25
N LEU A 324 -5.60 1.49 4.11
CA LEU A 324 -6.72 2.13 4.81
C LEU A 324 -8.10 1.72 4.28
N THR A 325 -8.15 1.24 3.05
CA THR A 325 -9.39 0.78 2.40
C THR A 325 -9.86 -0.59 2.86
N LYS A 326 -8.97 -1.41 3.49
CA LYS A 326 -9.27 -2.79 3.86
C LYS A 326 -8.95 -3.19 5.29
N ASP A 327 -7.88 -2.66 5.90
CA ASP A 327 -7.42 -3.13 7.22
C ASP A 327 -8.47 -2.97 8.33
N PRO A 328 -9.31 -1.91 8.34
CA PRO A 328 -10.42 -1.84 9.29
C PRO A 328 -11.43 -2.99 9.15
N LEU A 329 -11.58 -3.51 7.93
CA LEU A 329 -12.47 -4.65 7.64
C LEU A 329 -11.84 -5.98 8.09
N LEU A 330 -10.50 -6.14 7.96
CA LEU A 330 -9.77 -7.29 8.48
C LEU A 330 -9.99 -7.48 9.98
N ALA A 331 -9.99 -6.38 10.74
CA ALA A 331 -10.24 -6.41 12.18
C ALA A 331 -11.67 -6.88 12.50
N SER A 332 -12.66 -6.35 11.78
CA SER A 332 -14.07 -6.73 11.97
C SER A 332 -14.34 -8.17 11.56
N TRP A 333 -13.80 -8.60 10.43
CA TRP A 333 -13.88 -9.98 9.95
C TRP A 333 -13.27 -10.97 10.95
N SER A 334 -12.08 -10.65 11.46
CA SER A 334 -11.40 -11.47 12.46
C SER A 334 -12.26 -11.67 13.72
N LYS A 335 -12.84 -10.57 14.21
CA LYS A 335 -13.68 -10.60 15.42
C LYS A 335 -14.84 -11.58 15.26
N GLN A 336 -15.44 -11.65 14.08
CA GLN A 336 -16.57 -12.54 13.80
C GLN A 336 -16.12 -13.96 13.46
N ASN A 337 -15.08 -14.13 12.62
CA ASN A 337 -14.73 -15.43 12.04
C ASN A 337 -13.63 -16.19 12.80
N LEU A 338 -12.70 -15.49 13.45
CA LEU A 338 -11.64 -16.12 14.24
C LEU A 338 -11.94 -16.12 15.75
N PHE A 339 -12.71 -15.17 16.24
CA PHE A 339 -13.08 -15.06 17.66
C PHE A 339 -14.57 -15.30 17.90
N GLU A 340 -15.32 -15.68 16.87
CA GLU A 340 -16.72 -16.15 16.98
C GLU A 340 -17.66 -15.14 17.68
N SER A 341 -17.36 -13.84 17.53
CA SER A 341 -18.19 -12.78 18.11
C SER A 341 -19.36 -12.46 17.16
N ASP A 342 -20.53 -12.33 17.71
CA ASP A 342 -21.76 -11.92 16.99
C ASP A 342 -21.78 -10.45 16.57
N LYS A 343 -20.85 -9.63 17.08
CA LYS A 343 -20.80 -8.19 16.84
C LYS A 343 -19.58 -7.77 16.03
N ALA A 344 -19.82 -7.11 14.92
CA ALA A 344 -18.79 -6.46 14.11
C ALA A 344 -18.17 -5.22 14.81
N LEU A 345 -17.12 -4.68 14.25
CA LEU A 345 -16.52 -3.39 14.63
C LEU A 345 -17.19 -2.26 13.82
N GLY A 346 -18.40 -1.85 14.23
CA GLY A 346 -19.25 -0.93 13.49
C GLY A 346 -18.58 0.40 13.12
N GLN A 347 -17.81 1.03 14.01
CA GLN A 347 -17.11 2.27 13.69
C GLN A 347 -16.04 2.08 12.61
N SER A 348 -15.28 0.99 12.66
CA SER A 348 -14.25 0.68 11.65
C SER A 348 -14.88 0.48 10.26
N ILE A 349 -15.99 -0.26 10.18
CA ILE A 349 -16.75 -0.43 8.95
C ILE A 349 -17.30 0.91 8.45
N LYS A 350 -17.90 1.70 9.35
CA LYS A 350 -18.48 3.00 8.99
C LYS A 350 -17.42 3.98 8.48
N GLY A 351 -16.21 3.96 9.04
CA GLY A 351 -15.09 4.76 8.55
C GLY A 351 -14.73 4.43 7.09
N VAL A 352 -14.67 3.14 6.75
CA VAL A 352 -14.45 2.70 5.36
C VAL A 352 -15.61 3.15 4.46
N GLN A 353 -16.86 2.94 4.87
CA GLN A 353 -18.04 3.34 4.09
C GLN A 353 -18.07 4.84 3.78
N ILE A 354 -17.77 5.70 4.75
CA ILE A 354 -17.73 7.15 4.54
C ILE A 354 -16.64 7.50 3.52
N ASN A 355 -15.45 6.93 3.67
CA ASN A 355 -14.32 7.18 2.78
C ASN A 355 -14.59 6.68 1.34
N ASP A 356 -15.17 5.49 1.20
CA ASP A 356 -15.51 4.90 -0.11
C ASP A 356 -16.61 5.71 -0.85
N LYS A 357 -17.45 6.46 -0.12
CA LYS A 357 -18.49 7.32 -0.69
C LYS A 357 -18.02 8.73 -1.08
N MET A 358 -16.81 9.12 -0.71
CA MET A 358 -16.32 10.47 -1.00
C MET A 358 -16.20 10.80 -2.49
N PRO A 359 -15.79 9.88 -3.37
CA PRO A 359 -15.78 10.16 -4.81
C PRO A 359 -17.18 10.48 -5.35
N LEU A 360 -18.22 9.80 -4.86
CA LEU A 360 -19.61 10.10 -5.21
C LEU A 360 -20.02 11.48 -4.67
N TYR A 361 -19.61 11.82 -3.46
CA TYR A 361 -19.87 13.15 -2.90
C TYR A 361 -19.21 14.25 -3.73
N ALA A 362 -17.94 14.10 -4.09
CA ALA A 362 -17.23 15.04 -4.96
C ALA A 362 -17.91 15.20 -6.34
N TYR A 363 -18.41 14.09 -6.90
CA TYR A 363 -19.19 14.12 -8.13
C TYR A 363 -20.52 14.88 -7.95
N GLN A 364 -21.28 14.61 -6.88
CA GLN A 364 -22.52 15.31 -6.58
C GLN A 364 -22.27 16.80 -6.33
N PHE A 365 -21.19 17.13 -5.64
CA PHE A 365 -20.76 18.52 -5.42
C PHE A 365 -20.53 19.24 -6.76
N LEU A 366 -19.85 18.59 -7.70
CA LEU A 366 -19.65 19.11 -9.05
C LEU A 366 -20.98 19.27 -9.82
N LYS A 367 -21.89 18.28 -9.70
CA LYS A 367 -23.24 18.31 -10.34
C LYS A 367 -24.09 19.46 -9.82
N ASN A 368 -23.99 19.82 -8.54
CA ASN A 368 -24.73 20.93 -7.96
C ASN A 368 -24.24 22.28 -8.52
N GLU A 369 -22.98 22.37 -8.94
CA GLU A 369 -22.39 23.57 -9.55
C GLU A 369 -22.65 23.66 -11.06
N MET A 370 -22.77 22.50 -11.74
CA MET A 370 -22.95 22.36 -13.18
C MET A 370 -23.99 21.27 -13.45
N ASN A 371 -25.24 21.64 -13.62
CA ASN A 371 -26.39 20.71 -13.77
C ASN A 371 -26.17 19.63 -14.84
N ASP A 372 -25.43 19.93 -15.92
CA ASP A 372 -25.12 19.01 -17.01
C ASP A 372 -23.63 18.97 -17.28
N LEU A 373 -23.06 17.77 -17.22
CA LEU A 373 -21.64 17.49 -17.50
C LEU A 373 -21.41 16.87 -18.89
N SER A 374 -22.49 16.56 -19.64
CA SER A 374 -22.39 16.01 -20.98
C SER A 374 -21.60 16.95 -21.88
N GLU A 375 -20.68 16.41 -22.69
CA GLU A 375 -19.80 17.13 -23.61
C GLU A 375 -18.89 18.18 -22.93
N LYS A 376 -18.84 18.27 -21.59
CA LYS A 376 -17.92 19.15 -20.89
C LYS A 376 -16.51 18.60 -20.92
N LYS A 377 -15.54 19.46 -21.25
CA LYS A 377 -14.11 19.14 -21.13
C LYS A 377 -13.65 19.39 -19.69
N ILE A 378 -13.28 18.31 -19.01
CA ILE A 378 -12.89 18.32 -17.61
C ILE A 378 -11.44 17.86 -17.50
N LEU A 379 -10.59 18.67 -16.88
CA LEU A 379 -9.23 18.29 -16.52
C LEU A 379 -9.19 17.81 -15.08
N LEU A 380 -8.69 16.60 -14.86
CA LEU A 380 -8.33 16.10 -13.52
C LEU A 380 -6.84 16.30 -13.29
N LEU A 381 -6.49 17.03 -12.22
CA LEU A 381 -5.12 17.27 -11.78
C LEU A 381 -4.77 16.30 -10.64
N GLY A 382 -4.09 15.22 -11.01
CA GLY A 382 -3.69 14.11 -10.14
C GLY A 382 -4.60 12.89 -10.29
N VAL A 383 -3.99 11.72 -10.52
CA VAL A 383 -4.69 10.42 -10.59
C VAL A 383 -4.19 9.45 -9.52
N SER A 384 -3.04 9.72 -8.90
CA SER A 384 -2.49 8.94 -7.80
C SER A 384 -3.28 9.14 -6.51
N TYR A 385 -3.30 8.10 -5.67
CA TYR A 385 -4.03 8.18 -4.39
C TYR A 385 -3.32 9.03 -3.33
N ARG A 386 -2.07 9.37 -3.56
CA ARG A 386 -1.22 10.10 -2.61
C ARG A 386 -0.34 11.12 -3.32
N SER A 387 -0.09 12.24 -2.63
CA SER A 387 0.83 13.29 -3.11
C SER A 387 2.24 12.76 -3.34
N ASP A 388 2.86 13.23 -4.44
CA ASP A 388 4.27 13.02 -4.79
C ASP A 388 4.69 11.55 -4.96
N VAL A 389 3.74 10.70 -5.36
CA VAL A 389 3.93 9.26 -5.62
C VAL A 389 3.14 8.85 -6.85
N GLY A 390 3.75 8.08 -7.75
CA GLY A 390 3.08 7.53 -8.94
C GLY A 390 2.38 6.20 -8.65
N ASP A 391 1.47 6.15 -7.65
CA ASP A 391 0.72 4.93 -7.28
C ASP A 391 -0.78 5.18 -7.42
N THR A 392 -1.42 4.47 -8.34
CA THR A 392 -2.84 4.59 -8.66
C THR A 392 -3.73 3.52 -8.02
N ARG A 393 -3.15 2.58 -7.30
CA ARG A 393 -3.89 1.46 -6.70
C ARG A 393 -4.94 1.94 -5.71
N TYR A 394 -6.20 1.56 -5.97
CA TYR A 394 -7.34 1.96 -5.16
C TYR A 394 -7.46 3.49 -5.00
N THR A 395 -7.06 4.25 -6.01
CA THR A 395 -7.23 5.71 -5.97
C THR A 395 -8.71 6.08 -5.94
N PRO A 396 -9.13 7.03 -5.09
CA PRO A 396 -10.52 7.52 -5.08
C PRO A 396 -10.88 8.29 -6.36
N VAL A 397 -9.88 8.65 -7.17
CA VAL A 397 -10.09 9.33 -8.44
C VAL A 397 -10.72 8.39 -9.48
N GLU A 398 -10.50 7.06 -9.36
CA GLU A 398 -11.08 6.07 -10.29
C GLU A 398 -12.62 6.06 -10.28
N PRO A 399 -13.31 5.83 -9.13
CA PRO A 399 -14.77 5.94 -9.12
C PRO A 399 -15.28 7.34 -9.50
N PHE A 400 -14.57 8.41 -9.13
CA PHE A 400 -14.92 9.76 -9.56
C PHE A 400 -14.86 9.92 -11.08
N TYR A 401 -13.77 9.48 -11.71
CA TYR A 401 -13.61 9.42 -13.17
C TYR A 401 -14.75 8.63 -13.83
N ASN A 402 -15.09 7.46 -13.30
CA ASN A 402 -16.15 6.61 -13.84
C ASN A 402 -17.53 7.29 -13.78
N TYR A 403 -17.85 8.06 -12.74
CA TYR A 403 -19.08 8.87 -12.69
C TYR A 403 -19.10 9.94 -13.78
N LEU A 404 -17.98 10.64 -14.01
CA LEU A 404 -17.88 11.68 -15.02
C LEU A 404 -18.04 11.12 -16.46
N ILE A 405 -17.36 10.00 -16.75
CA ILE A 405 -17.47 9.31 -18.05
C ILE A 405 -18.91 8.84 -18.29
N LYS A 406 -19.57 8.31 -17.27
CA LYS A 406 -20.97 7.86 -17.37
C LYS A 406 -21.93 9.00 -17.72
N ASP A 407 -21.61 10.24 -17.27
CA ASP A 407 -22.39 11.44 -17.62
C ASP A 407 -22.04 12.00 -19.02
N GLY A 408 -21.12 11.38 -19.76
CA GLY A 408 -20.73 11.81 -21.11
C GLY A 408 -19.72 12.96 -21.11
N ALA A 409 -18.98 13.18 -20.05
CA ALA A 409 -17.90 14.20 -20.02
C ALA A 409 -16.65 13.72 -20.77
N HIS A 410 -15.93 14.68 -21.38
CA HIS A 410 -14.61 14.46 -21.98
C HIS A 410 -13.51 14.75 -20.97
N ILE A 411 -12.77 13.72 -20.55
CA ILE A 411 -11.80 13.84 -19.46
C ILE A 411 -10.38 13.91 -20.01
N GLU A 412 -9.67 14.95 -19.63
CA GLU A 412 -8.22 15.08 -19.75
C GLU A 412 -7.59 14.76 -18.39
N LEU A 413 -6.46 14.04 -18.41
CA LEU A 413 -5.76 13.62 -17.21
C LEU A 413 -4.34 14.16 -17.18
N HIS A 414 -3.95 14.75 -16.07
CA HIS A 414 -2.57 15.15 -15.82
C HIS A 414 -2.11 14.67 -14.45
N ASP A 415 -0.92 14.06 -14.39
CA ASP A 415 -0.25 13.72 -13.16
C ASP A 415 1.26 13.76 -13.37
N PRO A 416 2.05 14.45 -12.52
CA PRO A 416 3.50 14.57 -12.72
C PRO A 416 4.26 13.26 -12.49
N TYR A 417 3.62 12.25 -11.89
CA TYR A 417 4.25 10.99 -11.50
C TYR A 417 3.68 9.76 -12.20
N VAL A 418 2.56 9.89 -12.93
CA VAL A 418 1.85 8.79 -13.61
C VAL A 418 1.76 9.09 -15.10
N ARG A 419 2.26 8.15 -15.94
CA ARG A 419 2.18 8.25 -17.42
C ARG A 419 1.07 7.40 -18.01
N PHE A 420 0.72 6.35 -17.30
CA PHE A 420 -0.29 5.40 -17.71
C PHE A 420 -1.03 4.90 -16.47
N TRP A 421 -2.34 4.97 -16.49
CA TRP A 421 -3.19 4.52 -15.41
C TRP A 421 -3.63 3.08 -15.70
N GLU A 422 -2.94 2.13 -15.08
CA GLU A 422 -3.03 0.70 -15.42
C GLU A 422 -4.42 0.13 -15.14
N GLU A 423 -5.07 0.51 -14.04
CA GLU A 423 -6.34 -0.04 -13.60
C GLU A 423 -7.48 0.24 -14.60
N ILE A 424 -7.44 1.37 -15.29
CA ILE A 424 -8.47 1.75 -16.29
C ILE A 424 -7.94 1.76 -17.73
N GLY A 425 -6.64 1.46 -17.93
CA GLY A 425 -6.03 1.36 -19.25
C GLY A 425 -5.93 2.69 -20.02
N VAL A 426 -5.77 3.83 -19.33
CA VAL A 426 -5.78 5.15 -19.92
C VAL A 426 -4.43 5.85 -19.79
N LYS A 427 -4.00 6.53 -20.87
CA LYS A 427 -2.79 7.36 -20.86
C LYS A 427 -3.03 8.64 -20.06
N VAL A 428 -2.07 9.03 -19.24
CA VAL A 428 -2.03 10.29 -18.49
C VAL A 428 -1.00 11.21 -19.15
N ASP A 429 -1.36 12.46 -19.39
CA ASP A 429 -0.44 13.42 -20.03
C ASP A 429 0.48 14.05 -18.97
N GLU A 430 1.77 14.10 -19.26
CA GLU A 430 2.78 14.76 -18.41
C GLU A 430 2.91 16.24 -18.76
N ASN A 431 2.45 16.63 -19.94
CA ASN A 431 2.58 18.01 -20.45
C ASN A 431 1.28 18.79 -20.19
N ILE A 432 1.26 19.48 -19.07
CA ILE A 432 0.12 20.31 -18.68
C ILE A 432 -0.16 21.44 -19.68
N ASP A 433 0.87 22.01 -20.32
CA ASP A 433 0.72 23.10 -21.30
C ASP A 433 -0.13 22.68 -22.48
N LYS A 434 0.14 21.49 -23.02
CA LYS A 434 -0.61 20.92 -24.14
C LYS A 434 -2.09 20.79 -23.83
N ILE A 435 -2.46 20.42 -22.61
CA ILE A 435 -3.85 20.30 -22.18
C ILE A 435 -4.50 21.69 -22.17
N PHE A 436 -3.79 22.69 -21.66
CA PHE A 436 -4.28 24.07 -21.57
C PHE A 436 -4.30 24.82 -22.91
N GLU A 437 -3.76 24.26 -24.02
CA GLU A 437 -3.98 24.75 -25.36
C GLU A 437 -5.45 24.61 -25.81
N SER A 438 -6.16 23.65 -25.27
CA SER A 438 -7.60 23.46 -25.51
C SER A 438 -8.45 24.29 -24.56
N GLU A 439 -9.67 24.65 -24.97
CA GLU A 439 -10.63 25.28 -24.08
C GLU A 439 -11.21 24.25 -23.13
N LEU A 440 -11.05 24.48 -21.83
CA LEU A 440 -11.59 23.65 -20.74
C LEU A 440 -12.86 24.29 -20.18
N ASN A 441 -13.76 23.46 -19.64
CA ASN A 441 -14.94 23.92 -18.91
C ASN A 441 -14.73 23.81 -17.41
N ILE A 442 -14.07 22.75 -16.95
CA ILE A 442 -13.91 22.41 -15.54
C ILE A 442 -12.47 21.95 -15.31
N VAL A 443 -11.91 22.36 -14.18
CA VAL A 443 -10.64 21.82 -13.66
C VAL A 443 -10.89 21.30 -12.24
N VAL A 444 -10.55 20.03 -11.99
CA VAL A 444 -10.69 19.41 -10.67
C VAL A 444 -9.31 19.03 -10.17
N ILE A 445 -8.92 19.56 -9.01
CA ILE A 445 -7.68 19.18 -8.34
C ILE A 445 -8.02 17.99 -7.42
N THR A 446 -7.49 16.82 -7.77
CA THR A 446 -7.84 15.53 -7.16
C THR A 446 -6.72 14.95 -6.30
N THR A 447 -5.46 15.39 -6.51
CA THR A 447 -4.32 14.99 -5.70
C THR A 447 -3.45 16.19 -5.37
N SER A 448 -3.02 16.31 -4.11
CA SER A 448 -2.23 17.47 -3.63
C SER A 448 -0.72 17.30 -3.90
N HIS A 449 -0.33 17.17 -5.18
CA HIS A 449 1.08 17.17 -5.56
C HIS A 449 1.72 18.53 -5.32
N LYS A 450 3.03 18.53 -5.01
CA LYS A 450 3.79 19.77 -4.81
C LYS A 450 3.78 20.68 -6.04
N GLU A 451 3.67 20.10 -7.25
CA GLU A 451 3.60 20.82 -8.51
C GLU A 451 2.32 21.64 -8.67
N TYR A 452 1.27 21.31 -7.93
CA TYR A 452 0.01 22.04 -7.92
C TYR A 452 -0.11 23.02 -6.76
N LYS A 453 0.61 22.75 -5.66
CA LYS A 453 0.54 23.53 -4.44
C LYS A 453 1.40 24.80 -4.54
N GLU A 454 0.80 25.96 -4.23
CA GLU A 454 1.48 27.25 -4.31
C GLU A 454 2.17 27.49 -5.67
N SER A 455 1.55 27.00 -6.75
CA SER A 455 2.10 27.02 -8.08
C SER A 455 1.66 28.26 -8.86
N GLU A 456 2.50 29.29 -8.88
CA GLU A 456 2.26 30.50 -9.71
C GLU A 456 2.05 30.13 -11.18
N TYR A 457 2.72 29.08 -11.63
CA TYR A 457 2.60 28.60 -13.00
C TYR A 457 1.21 28.04 -13.29
N LEU A 458 0.69 27.14 -12.42
CA LEU A 458 -0.67 26.61 -12.56
C LEU A 458 -1.70 27.74 -12.52
N ILE A 459 -1.57 28.68 -11.57
CA ILE A 459 -2.47 29.82 -11.46
C ILE A 459 -2.46 30.66 -12.75
N LYS A 460 -1.31 30.85 -13.38
CA LYS A 460 -1.20 31.55 -14.68
C LYS A 460 -1.93 30.79 -15.79
N LEU A 461 -1.77 29.47 -15.89
CA LEU A 461 -2.47 28.65 -16.87
C LEU A 461 -3.99 28.73 -16.69
N LEU A 462 -4.47 28.60 -15.46
CA LEU A 462 -5.88 28.74 -15.13
C LEU A 462 -6.41 30.13 -15.57
N LEU A 463 -5.73 31.21 -15.22
CA LEU A 463 -6.15 32.58 -15.55
C LEU A 463 -6.14 32.85 -17.08
N ASN A 464 -5.40 32.12 -17.87
CA ASN A 464 -5.39 32.24 -19.33
C ASN A 464 -6.64 31.61 -19.99
N GLN A 465 -7.31 30.66 -19.33
CA GLN A 465 -8.56 30.06 -19.81
C GLN A 465 -9.70 31.09 -19.77
N LYS A 466 -10.78 30.83 -20.52
CA LYS A 466 -11.98 31.68 -20.49
C LYS A 466 -12.63 31.60 -19.11
N HIS A 467 -13.84 31.18 -18.97
CA HIS A 467 -14.52 31.00 -17.70
C HIS A 467 -14.50 29.52 -17.29
N LEU A 468 -13.91 29.21 -16.12
CA LEU A 468 -13.81 27.86 -15.58
C LEU A 468 -14.66 27.70 -14.33
N LEU A 469 -15.15 26.46 -14.11
CA LEU A 469 -15.41 25.96 -12.77
C LEU A 469 -14.13 25.25 -12.27
N ILE A 470 -13.57 25.72 -11.19
CA ILE A 470 -12.38 25.11 -10.55
C ILE A 470 -12.84 24.48 -9.25
N VAL A 471 -12.66 23.17 -9.12
CA VAL A 471 -13.01 22.41 -7.90
C VAL A 471 -11.74 21.86 -7.28
N ASP A 472 -11.40 22.31 -6.10
CA ASP A 472 -10.31 21.78 -5.30
C ASP A 472 -10.87 20.77 -4.27
N THR A 473 -10.61 19.50 -4.48
CA THR A 473 -11.13 18.44 -3.61
C THR A 473 -10.21 18.12 -2.43
N VAL A 474 -9.01 18.71 -2.37
CA VAL A 474 -7.95 18.36 -1.42
C VAL A 474 -7.31 19.54 -0.70
N GLY A 475 -7.85 20.75 -0.91
CA GLY A 475 -7.41 21.97 -0.21
C GLY A 475 -6.00 22.43 -0.60
N VAL A 476 -5.67 22.38 -1.87
CA VAL A 476 -4.36 22.82 -2.41
C VAL A 476 -4.28 24.34 -2.52
N LEU A 477 -5.38 24.98 -2.93
CA LEU A 477 -5.41 26.40 -3.19
C LEU A 477 -5.43 27.23 -1.91
N SER A 478 -4.51 28.17 -1.81
CA SER A 478 -4.47 29.17 -0.73
C SER A 478 -5.59 30.21 -0.86
N ASN A 479 -5.92 30.93 0.23
CA ASN A 479 -6.92 32.00 0.23
C ASN A 479 -6.60 33.10 -0.81
N SER A 480 -5.32 33.43 -1.00
CA SER A 480 -4.89 34.43 -1.98
C SER A 480 -5.09 33.95 -3.43
N GLU A 481 -4.82 32.67 -3.72
CA GLU A 481 -5.03 32.07 -5.05
C GLU A 481 -6.53 31.96 -5.35
N ILE A 482 -7.34 31.50 -4.39
CA ILE A 482 -8.81 31.47 -4.50
C ILE A 482 -9.34 32.87 -4.82
N SER A 483 -8.93 33.89 -4.08
CA SER A 483 -9.36 35.28 -4.30
C SER A 483 -8.94 35.80 -5.67
N LYS A 484 -7.76 35.43 -6.16
CA LYS A 484 -7.25 35.80 -7.49
C LYS A 484 -8.05 35.12 -8.59
N LEU A 485 -8.32 33.82 -8.45
CA LEU A 485 -9.04 33.01 -9.44
C LEU A 485 -10.53 33.41 -9.51
N ASN A 486 -11.18 33.72 -8.39
CA ASN A 486 -12.60 34.12 -8.31
C ASN A 486 -12.89 35.44 -9.01
N LYS A 487 -11.87 36.24 -9.39
CA LYS A 487 -12.08 37.44 -10.22
C LYS A 487 -12.50 37.10 -11.66
N LYS A 488 -12.22 35.88 -12.13
CA LYS A 488 -12.48 35.43 -13.50
C LYS A 488 -13.25 34.11 -13.58
N HIS A 489 -13.07 33.24 -12.63
CA HIS A 489 -13.57 31.88 -12.58
C HIS A 489 -14.49 31.67 -11.38
N LYS A 490 -15.20 30.55 -11.37
CA LYS A 490 -15.91 30.08 -10.18
C LYS A 490 -15.03 29.06 -9.47
N VAL A 491 -14.60 29.33 -8.24
CA VAL A 491 -13.79 28.41 -7.46
C VAL A 491 -14.65 27.78 -6.36
N ARG A 492 -14.50 26.49 -6.16
CA ARG A 492 -15.11 25.72 -5.06
C ARG A 492 -14.05 24.81 -4.44
N VAL A 493 -14.14 24.64 -3.13
CA VAL A 493 -13.21 23.76 -2.38
C VAL A 493 -14.04 22.91 -1.42
N ILE A 494 -13.83 21.61 -1.40
CA ILE A 494 -14.49 20.70 -0.45
C ILE A 494 -14.09 21.12 0.98
N GLY A 495 -15.08 21.29 1.86
CA GLY A 495 -14.89 21.76 3.24
C GLY A 495 -14.79 23.29 3.39
N ARG A 496 -15.11 24.06 2.33
CA ARG A 496 -15.06 25.53 2.32
C ARG A 496 -16.44 26.12 1.98
N GLY A 497 -17.29 26.25 2.99
CA GLY A 497 -18.58 26.92 2.86
C GLY A 497 -18.50 28.46 2.80
N ASP A 498 -17.35 29.02 3.14
CA ASP A 498 -17.07 30.45 3.11
C ASP A 498 -16.74 31.02 1.71
N ILE A 499 -16.62 30.15 0.71
CA ILE A 499 -16.34 30.51 -0.69
C ILE A 499 -17.68 30.51 -1.45
N ASN A 500 -18.23 31.68 -1.73
CA ASN A 500 -19.47 31.89 -2.48
C ASN A 500 -19.20 32.17 -3.97
#